data_1b40f4e714ae1038e7d74f311bca4c02
#
_entry.id   1b40f4e714ae1038e7d74f311bca4c02
#
_cell.length_a   1.000
_cell.length_b   1.000
_cell.length_c   1.000
_cell.angle_alpha   90.00
_cell.angle_beta   90.00
_cell.angle_gamma   90.00
#
_symmetry.space_group_name_H-M   'P 1'
#
loop_
_entity.id
_entity.type
_entity.pdbx_description
1 polymer ?
#
loop_
_entity_poly.entity_id
_entity_poly.type
_entity_poly.pdbx_seq_one_letter_code
_entity_poly.pdbx_strand_id
1 'polypeptide(L)'
;MNEKSKKLMKEQRKGIKENLDNAFKLLVVEDELAEDEESQLTEEGYNCFILEYGEFQPSSNERTISQNIYISYLSENQDELDEQVIDIISLISKVKMVSFVVTKSDRLQVKDTDRYIDRVVFTFKRVIPIECI
;
A
#
# COMPACT_ATOMS: atom_id res chain seq x y z
N MET A 1 -14.94 -6.81 22.56
CA MET A 1 -14.71 -7.97 21.68
C MET A 1 -13.62 -7.65 20.67
N ASN A 2 -12.64 -8.53 20.54
CA ASN A 2 -11.50 -8.38 19.61
C ASN A 2 -10.66 -7.10 19.82
N GLU A 3 -10.54 -6.65 21.07
CA GLU A 3 -9.85 -5.38 21.36
C GLU A 3 -8.37 -5.41 20.94
N LYS A 4 -7.69 -6.52 21.19
CA LYS A 4 -6.28 -6.68 20.79
C LYS A 4 -6.13 -6.71 19.28
N SER A 5 -7.05 -7.36 18.58
CA SER A 5 -7.05 -7.45 17.12
C SER A 5 -7.29 -6.09 16.48
N LYS A 6 -8.24 -5.34 17.01
CA LYS A 6 -8.54 -3.98 16.54
C LYS A 6 -7.33 -3.05 16.75
N LYS A 7 -6.65 -3.20 17.87
CA LYS A 7 -5.43 -2.43 18.15
C LYS A 7 -4.33 -2.78 17.17
N LEU A 8 -4.13 -4.08 16.90
CA LEU A 8 -3.15 -4.56 15.92
C LEU A 8 -3.44 -3.99 14.53
N MET A 9 -4.70 -4.00 14.11
CA MET A 9 -5.10 -3.46 12.80
C MET A 9 -4.75 -1.98 12.67
N LYS A 10 -5.00 -1.20 13.72
CA LYS A 10 -4.67 0.23 13.74
C LYS A 10 -3.16 0.45 13.71
N GLU A 11 -2.40 -0.35 14.45
CA GLU A 11 -0.95 -0.28 14.47
C GLU A 11 -0.35 -0.65 13.10
N GLN A 12 -0.90 -1.64 12.43
CA GLN A 12 -0.49 -2.03 11.08
C GLN A 12 -0.72 -0.89 10.09
N ARG A 13 -1.92 -0.31 10.10
CA ARG A 13 -2.27 0.80 9.22
C ARG A 13 -1.35 2.00 9.43
N LYS A 14 -1.13 2.35 10.67
CA LYS A 14 -0.24 3.45 11.05
C LYS A 14 1.20 3.17 10.63
N GLY A 15 1.69 1.96 10.87
CA GLY A 15 3.04 1.56 10.50
C GLY A 15 3.30 1.62 9.01
N ILE A 16 2.35 1.16 8.21
CA ILE A 16 2.45 1.21 6.75
C ILE A 16 2.55 2.66 6.29
N LYS A 17 1.65 3.52 6.72
CA LYS A 17 1.64 4.94 6.33
C LYS A 17 2.91 5.66 6.76
N GLU A 18 3.33 5.49 8.01
CA GLU A 18 4.52 6.16 8.54
C GLU A 18 5.79 5.68 7.85
N ASN A 19 5.93 4.39 7.60
CA ASN A 19 7.11 3.86 6.93
C ASN A 19 7.24 4.43 5.50
N LEU A 20 6.14 4.50 4.77
CA LEU A 20 6.15 5.05 3.42
C LEU A 20 6.41 6.57 3.43
N ASP A 21 5.74 7.30 4.32
CA ASP A 21 5.92 8.75 4.43
C ASP A 21 7.35 9.12 4.83
N ASN A 22 7.88 8.44 5.84
CA ASN A 22 9.21 8.74 6.34
C ASN A 22 10.32 8.43 5.32
N ALA A 23 10.18 7.35 4.58
CA ALA A 23 11.20 6.91 3.62
C ALA A 23 11.14 7.66 2.29
N PHE A 24 9.97 7.96 1.79
CA PHE A 24 9.79 8.52 0.45
C PHE A 24 9.30 9.95 0.42
N LYS A 25 8.70 10.44 1.50
CA LYS A 25 8.15 11.81 1.58
C LYS A 25 7.12 12.10 0.50
N LEU A 26 6.35 11.09 0.11
CA LEU A 26 5.31 11.21 -0.89
C LEU A 26 3.92 11.10 -0.26
N LEU A 27 2.92 11.62 -0.95
CA LEU A 27 1.53 11.52 -0.51
C LEU A 27 1.11 10.05 -0.38
N VAL A 28 0.49 9.70 0.73
CA VAL A 28 -0.08 8.37 0.98
C VAL A 28 -1.57 8.55 1.22
N VAL A 29 -2.38 8.03 0.31
CA VAL A 29 -3.84 8.13 0.41
C VAL A 29 -4.48 6.75 0.55
N GLU A 30 -5.69 6.71 1.06
CA GLU A 30 -6.47 5.48 1.17
C GLU A 30 -7.61 5.50 0.17
N ASP A 31 -7.85 4.35 -0.44
CA ASP A 31 -8.90 4.03 -1.40
C ASP A 31 -8.74 4.74 -2.74
N GLU A 32 -8.89 6.06 -2.81
CA GLU A 32 -8.74 6.80 -4.06
C GLU A 32 -8.27 8.22 -3.82
N LEU A 33 -7.79 8.85 -4.88
CA LEU A 33 -7.38 10.25 -4.84
C LEU A 33 -8.60 11.17 -4.81
N ALA A 34 -8.62 12.10 -3.84
CA ALA A 34 -9.59 13.19 -3.85
C ALA A 34 -9.21 14.24 -4.91
N GLU A 35 -10.15 15.07 -5.33
CA GLU A 35 -9.90 16.09 -6.36
C GLU A 35 -8.73 17.02 -6.03
N ASP A 36 -8.65 17.48 -4.78
CA ASP A 36 -7.58 18.36 -4.34
C ASP A 36 -6.21 17.65 -4.34
N GLU A 37 -6.19 16.38 -3.98
CA GLU A 37 -4.97 15.56 -4.03
C GLU A 37 -4.54 15.31 -5.47
N GLU A 38 -5.48 15.03 -6.35
CA GLU A 38 -5.21 14.83 -7.77
C GLU A 38 -4.67 16.11 -8.42
N SER A 39 -5.23 17.26 -8.07
CA SER A 39 -4.75 18.56 -8.57
C SER A 39 -3.30 18.82 -8.15
N GLN A 40 -2.96 18.50 -6.90
CA GLN A 40 -1.60 18.63 -6.38
C GLN A 40 -0.63 17.76 -7.17
N LEU A 41 -0.98 16.51 -7.43
CA LEU A 41 -0.15 15.57 -8.18
C LEU A 41 0.01 15.99 -9.64
N THR A 42 -1.01 16.56 -10.25
CA THR A 42 -0.95 17.02 -11.63
C THR A 42 0.08 18.13 -11.80
N GLU A 43 0.24 19.00 -10.80
CA GLU A 43 1.23 20.08 -10.83
C GLU A 43 2.65 19.60 -10.55
N GLU A 44 2.82 18.69 -9.61
CA GLU A 44 4.13 18.22 -9.13
C GLU A 44 4.61 16.93 -9.77
N GLY A 45 3.77 16.26 -10.56
CA GLY A 45 4.01 14.94 -11.10
C GLY A 45 3.31 13.87 -10.25
N TYR A 46 3.03 12.73 -10.88
CA TYR A 46 2.31 11.64 -10.22
C TYR A 46 3.29 10.75 -9.45
N ASN A 47 3.58 11.12 -8.22
CA ASN A 47 4.42 10.32 -7.32
C ASN A 47 3.68 10.20 -5.99
N CYS A 48 3.02 9.07 -5.78
CA CYS A 48 2.24 8.85 -4.56
C CYS A 48 1.99 7.37 -4.31
N PHE A 49 1.46 7.08 -3.14
CA PHE A 49 1.00 5.74 -2.76
C PHE A 49 -0.50 5.75 -2.52
N ILE A 50 -1.18 4.73 -3.00
CA ILE A 50 -2.61 4.52 -2.76
C ILE A 50 -2.76 3.18 -2.05
N LEU A 51 -3.37 3.20 -0.86
CA LEU A 51 -3.63 2.00 -0.07
C LEU A 51 -5.07 1.56 -0.22
N GLU A 52 -5.25 0.27 -0.47
CA GLU A 52 -6.58 -0.35 -0.50
C GLU A 52 -6.54 -1.64 0.31
N TYR A 53 -7.63 -1.96 0.97
CA TYR A 53 -7.77 -3.18 1.75
C TYR A 53 -8.78 -4.09 1.08
N GLY A 54 -8.40 -5.35 0.86
CA GLY A 54 -9.24 -6.33 0.21
C GLY A 54 -10.20 -7.02 1.16
N GLU A 55 -10.75 -8.11 0.71
CA GLU A 55 -11.70 -8.90 1.49
C GLU A 55 -10.99 -9.72 2.57
N PHE A 56 -11.69 -9.97 3.67
CA PHE A 56 -11.22 -10.90 4.69
C PHE A 56 -11.42 -12.33 4.22
N GLN A 57 -10.44 -13.17 4.49
CA GLN A 57 -10.45 -14.57 4.09
C GLN A 57 -10.02 -15.46 5.25
N PRO A 58 -10.46 -16.74 5.26
CA PRO A 58 -9.95 -17.69 6.24
C PRO A 58 -8.43 -17.83 6.10
N SER A 59 -7.77 -17.99 7.24
CA SER A 59 -6.35 -18.30 7.30
C SER A 59 -6.16 -19.79 7.55
N SER A 60 -4.92 -20.28 7.52
CA SER A 60 -4.56 -21.66 7.82
C SER A 60 -4.88 -22.06 9.25
N ASN A 61 -5.02 -21.10 10.14
CA ASN A 61 -5.40 -21.30 11.55
C ASN A 61 -6.83 -20.78 11.76
N GLU A 62 -7.71 -21.58 12.35
CA GLU A 62 -9.11 -21.23 12.61
C GLU A 62 -9.31 -19.99 13.47
N ARG A 63 -8.30 -19.61 14.24
CA ARG A 63 -8.36 -18.43 15.11
C ARG A 63 -7.75 -17.19 14.48
N THR A 64 -7.46 -17.26 13.19
CA THR A 64 -6.93 -16.12 12.46
C THR A 64 -7.68 -15.94 11.16
N ILE A 65 -7.70 -14.70 10.70
CA ILE A 65 -8.18 -14.34 9.38
C ILE A 65 -7.08 -13.59 8.64
N SER A 66 -7.17 -13.55 7.35
CA SER A 66 -6.22 -12.78 6.55
C SER A 66 -6.94 -11.77 5.68
N GLN A 67 -6.23 -10.73 5.32
CA GLN A 67 -6.73 -9.68 4.43
C GLN A 67 -5.57 -9.22 3.57
N ASN A 68 -5.81 -9.10 2.27
CA ASN A 68 -4.83 -8.53 1.37
C ASN A 68 -4.81 -7.02 1.51
N ILE A 69 -3.62 -6.46 1.43
CA ILE A 69 -3.39 -5.03 1.41
C ILE A 69 -2.75 -4.71 0.06
N TYR A 70 -3.38 -3.81 -0.68
CA TYR A 70 -2.86 -3.39 -1.98
C TYR A 70 -2.27 -2.00 -1.85
N ILE A 71 -1.01 -1.88 -2.24
CA ILE A 71 -0.32 -0.59 -2.26
C ILE A 71 0.05 -0.31 -3.71
N SER A 72 -0.59 0.71 -4.27
CA SER A 72 -0.25 1.16 -5.62
C SER A 72 0.77 2.29 -5.51
N TYR A 73 1.93 2.10 -6.11
CA TYR A 73 2.95 3.14 -6.21
C TYR A 73 2.89 3.72 -7.60
N LEU A 74 2.50 4.98 -7.68
CA LEU A 74 2.52 5.75 -8.93
C LEU A 74 3.83 6.51 -8.98
N SER A 75 4.58 6.30 -10.06
CA SER A 75 5.91 6.87 -10.21
C SER A 75 6.05 7.50 -11.58
N GLU A 76 6.39 8.77 -11.62
CA GLU A 76 6.62 9.51 -12.85
C GLU A 76 8.06 10.00 -12.88
N ASN A 77 8.77 9.72 -13.97
CA ASN A 77 10.14 10.17 -14.19
C ASN A 77 11.16 9.65 -13.15
N GLN A 78 10.99 8.42 -12.72
CA GLN A 78 11.92 7.77 -11.78
C GLN A 78 12.75 6.71 -12.50
N ASP A 79 14.05 6.85 -12.46
CA ASP A 79 14.98 5.95 -13.18
C ASP A 79 15.33 4.68 -12.39
N GLU A 80 15.16 4.70 -11.07
CA GLU A 80 15.55 3.62 -10.17
C GLU A 80 14.35 2.89 -9.57
N LEU A 81 13.35 2.64 -10.40
CA LEU A 81 12.08 2.05 -9.95
C LEU A 81 12.25 0.69 -9.26
N ASP A 82 13.07 -0.19 -9.83
CA ASP A 82 13.28 -1.53 -9.26
C ASP A 82 13.92 -1.47 -7.87
N GLU A 83 14.84 -0.54 -7.66
CA GLU A 83 15.46 -0.35 -6.35
C GLU A 83 14.44 0.18 -5.34
N GLN A 84 13.58 1.09 -5.76
CA GLN A 84 12.50 1.60 -4.91
C GLN A 84 11.50 0.50 -4.55
N VAL A 85 11.20 -0.40 -5.49
CA VAL A 85 10.30 -1.53 -5.25
C VAL A 85 10.84 -2.42 -4.13
N ILE A 86 12.13 -2.74 -4.15
CA ILE A 86 12.77 -3.57 -3.12
C ILE A 86 12.69 -2.86 -1.75
N ASP A 87 12.94 -1.57 -1.73
CA ASP A 87 12.88 -0.79 -0.50
C ASP A 87 11.45 -0.77 0.09
N ILE A 88 10.44 -0.62 -0.76
CA ILE A 88 9.04 -0.65 -0.32
C ILE A 88 8.69 -2.00 0.27
N ILE A 89 9.07 -3.09 -0.41
CA ILE A 89 8.83 -4.44 0.10
C ILE A 89 9.46 -4.62 1.49
N SER A 90 10.70 -4.17 1.66
CA SER A 90 11.42 -4.28 2.93
C SER A 90 10.76 -3.47 4.04
N LEU A 91 10.35 -2.23 3.73
CA LEU A 91 9.73 -1.33 4.71
C LEU A 91 8.39 -1.86 5.21
N ILE A 92 7.56 -2.35 4.31
CA ILE A 92 6.23 -2.83 4.68
C ILE A 92 6.30 -4.19 5.36
N SER A 93 7.25 -5.04 4.98
CA SER A 93 7.45 -6.34 5.61
C SER A 93 7.94 -6.24 7.07
N LYS A 94 8.40 -5.07 7.51
CA LYS A 94 8.74 -4.82 8.90
C LYS A 94 7.51 -4.63 9.79
N VAL A 95 6.36 -4.34 9.21
CA VAL A 95 5.13 -4.17 9.96
C VAL A 95 4.67 -5.53 10.49
N LYS A 96 4.33 -5.58 11.78
CA LYS A 96 3.98 -6.83 12.45
C LYS A 96 2.81 -7.55 11.76
N MET A 97 2.98 -8.83 11.48
CA MET A 97 1.99 -9.72 10.88
C MET A 97 1.59 -9.33 9.45
N VAL A 98 2.48 -8.61 8.78
CA VAL A 98 2.33 -8.25 7.36
C VAL A 98 3.43 -8.91 6.56
N SER A 99 3.07 -9.59 5.49
CA SER A 99 4.01 -10.28 4.62
C SER A 99 3.77 -9.95 3.15
N PHE A 100 4.84 -9.99 2.38
CA PHE A 100 4.79 -9.72 0.95
C PHE A 100 4.23 -10.92 0.17
N VAL A 101 3.42 -10.65 -0.84
CA VAL A 101 2.84 -11.69 -1.73
C VAL A 101 3.38 -11.56 -3.15
N VAL A 102 3.12 -10.44 -3.82
CA VAL A 102 3.49 -10.27 -5.23
C VAL A 102 3.47 -8.80 -5.62
N THR A 103 4.20 -8.45 -6.67
CA THR A 103 4.06 -7.16 -7.35
C THR A 103 3.52 -7.36 -8.75
N LYS A 104 2.84 -6.33 -9.26
CA LYS A 104 2.35 -6.28 -10.63
C LYS A 104 2.59 -4.88 -11.17
N SER A 105 3.25 -4.78 -12.31
CA SER A 105 3.64 -3.49 -12.89
C SER A 105 2.93 -3.24 -14.20
N ASP A 106 2.54 -1.99 -14.43
CA ASP A 106 2.03 -1.53 -15.70
C ASP A 106 2.42 -0.07 -15.91
N ARG A 107 2.16 0.42 -17.11
CA ARG A 107 2.44 1.82 -17.46
C ARG A 107 1.15 2.46 -17.97
N LEU A 108 0.85 3.64 -17.43
CA LEU A 108 -0.34 4.39 -17.76
C LEU A 108 0.05 5.67 -18.49
N GLN A 109 -0.70 6.02 -19.54
CA GLN A 109 -0.53 7.29 -20.21
C GLN A 109 -1.42 8.33 -19.54
N VAL A 110 -0.86 9.51 -19.23
CA VAL A 110 -1.64 10.64 -18.76
C VAL A 110 -2.44 11.17 -19.93
N LYS A 111 -3.77 11.23 -19.77
CA LYS A 111 -4.71 11.60 -20.81
C LYS A 111 -4.31 12.91 -21.51
N ASP A 112 -4.30 12.88 -22.87
CA ASP A 112 -4.01 14.01 -23.74
C ASP A 112 -2.59 14.58 -23.59
N THR A 113 -1.64 13.77 -23.13
CA THR A 113 -0.23 14.18 -23.00
C THR A 113 0.70 13.05 -23.47
N ASP A 114 1.99 13.38 -23.60
CA ASP A 114 3.03 12.38 -23.86
C ASP A 114 3.63 11.82 -22.58
N ARG A 115 3.01 12.13 -21.43
CA ARG A 115 3.50 11.69 -20.10
C ARG A 115 3.04 10.29 -19.80
N TYR A 116 3.92 9.51 -19.21
CA TYR A 116 3.64 8.15 -18.74
C TYR A 116 3.92 8.04 -17.26
N ILE A 117 3.11 7.24 -16.59
CA ILE A 117 3.24 6.94 -15.18
C ILE A 117 3.47 5.45 -15.04
N ASP A 118 4.52 5.05 -14.34
CA ASP A 118 4.72 3.68 -13.97
C ASP A 118 3.90 3.38 -12.72
N ARG A 119 3.10 2.34 -12.77
CA ARG A 119 2.32 1.90 -11.62
C ARG A 119 2.79 0.50 -11.20
N VAL A 120 3.17 0.37 -9.95
CA VAL A 120 3.50 -0.91 -9.34
C VAL A 120 2.50 -1.17 -8.23
N VAL A 121 1.74 -2.25 -8.35
CA VAL A 121 0.79 -2.67 -7.33
C VAL A 121 1.44 -3.77 -6.50
N PHE A 122 1.64 -3.49 -5.21
CA PHE A 122 2.15 -4.45 -4.25
C PHE A 122 0.98 -5.13 -3.56
N THR A 123 0.99 -6.44 -3.51
CA THR A 123 0.06 -7.19 -2.69
C THR A 123 0.79 -7.68 -1.46
N PHE A 124 0.31 -7.26 -0.30
CA PHE A 124 0.74 -7.77 1.01
C PHE A 124 -0.44 -8.48 1.65
N LYS A 125 -0.14 -9.30 2.60
CA LYS A 125 -1.14 -10.04 3.36
C LYS A 125 -0.92 -9.76 4.84
N ARG A 126 -1.97 -9.34 5.55
CA ARG A 126 -1.93 -9.26 7.00
C ARG A 126 -2.74 -10.40 7.59
N VAL A 127 -2.26 -10.95 8.69
CA VAL A 127 -2.93 -12.00 9.43
C VAL A 127 -3.36 -11.41 10.77
N ILE A 128 -4.62 -11.60 11.13
CA ILE A 128 -5.21 -11.00 12.30
C ILE A 128 -5.83 -12.11 13.14
N PRO A 129 -5.44 -12.25 14.43
CA PRO A 129 -6.08 -13.19 15.33
C PRO A 129 -7.49 -12.71 15.66
N ILE A 130 -8.41 -13.64 15.82
CA ILE A 130 -9.78 -13.33 16.23
C ILE A 130 -10.14 -14.11 17.48
N GLU A 131 -11.06 -13.56 18.26
CA GLU A 131 -11.59 -14.23 19.42
C GLU A 131 -12.70 -15.20 18.99
N CYS A 132 -12.58 -16.43 19.44
CA CYS A 132 -13.65 -17.42 19.25
C CYS A 132 -14.50 -17.43 20.52
N ILE A 133 -15.73 -17.01 20.40
CA ILE A 133 -16.68 -16.93 21.50
C ILE A 133 -17.57 -18.16 21.51
#